data_2530e7cf1791feb15e8114bdcd0b1c45
#
_entry.id   2530e7cf1791feb15e8114bdcd0b1c45
#
_cell.length_a   1.000
_cell.length_b   1.000
_cell.length_c   1.000
_cell.angle_alpha   90.00
_cell.angle_beta   90.00
_cell.angle_gamma   90.00
#
_symmetry.space_group_name_H-M   'P 1'
#
loop_
_entity.id
_entity.type
_entity.pdbx_description
1 polymer ?
#
loop_
_entity_poly.entity_id
_entity_poly.type
_entity_poly.pdbx_seq_one_letter_code
_entity_poly.pdbx_strand_id
1 'polypeptide(L)'
;MRGATRLRDALNVPRIWKYRALSTCRRVSGKGIVHQPVLLLGTGAIVIGRDVRFGWPTSPEFHTGYLHLEAAVPEAVIEIGDEAEINNNAYIKSEGPGIHIGARALLGSNVQILDSDFHDLHPDRRRGGRPAMAPVRLEENVFVGDGTKILKGVTIGRDSVIGAGSVVTRSIPAGVIAAGNPARVVRDLVDAEDRAVAAR
;
A
#
# COMPACT_ATOMS: atom_id res chain seq x y z
N MET A 1 -24.40 0.81 -20.26
CA MET A 1 -23.27 0.71 -19.35
C MET A 1 -22.43 1.99 -19.20
N ARG A 2 -22.13 2.76 -20.26
CA ARG A 2 -21.29 3.99 -20.17
C ARG A 2 -21.89 5.13 -19.31
N GLY A 3 -23.21 5.25 -19.18
CA GLY A 3 -23.86 6.30 -18.38
C GLY A 3 -23.76 6.07 -16.86
N ALA A 4 -23.92 4.85 -16.38
CA ALA A 4 -23.83 4.50 -14.96
C ALA A 4 -22.39 4.69 -14.41
N THR A 5 -21.39 4.43 -15.24
CA THR A 5 -19.96 4.66 -14.86
C THR A 5 -19.69 6.15 -14.65
N ARG A 6 -20.17 7.00 -15.54
CA ARG A 6 -19.99 8.47 -15.44
C ARG A 6 -20.69 9.06 -14.21
N LEU A 7 -21.89 8.59 -13.89
CA LEU A 7 -22.64 9.05 -12.69
C LEU A 7 -21.90 8.63 -11.41
N ARG A 8 -21.43 7.40 -11.35
CA ARG A 8 -20.68 6.86 -10.21
C ARG A 8 -19.40 7.65 -9.95
N ASP A 9 -18.65 7.96 -11.01
CA ASP A 9 -17.42 8.75 -10.89
C ASP A 9 -17.72 10.18 -10.44
N ALA A 10 -18.80 10.77 -10.96
CA ALA A 10 -19.26 12.11 -10.59
C ALA A 10 -19.60 12.22 -9.09
N LEU A 11 -20.19 11.17 -8.48
CA LEU A 11 -20.51 11.15 -7.05
C LEU A 11 -19.26 11.18 -6.14
N ASN A 12 -18.10 10.73 -6.62
CA ASN A 12 -16.87 10.81 -5.88
C ASN A 12 -16.15 12.16 -5.98
N VAL A 13 -16.45 12.98 -6.98
CA VAL A 13 -15.78 14.28 -7.18
C VAL A 13 -15.84 15.18 -5.94
N PRO A 14 -17.00 15.42 -5.29
CA PRO A 14 -17.04 16.23 -4.07
C PRO A 14 -16.21 15.64 -2.92
N ARG A 15 -16.17 14.31 -2.81
CA ARG A 15 -15.36 13.60 -1.81
C ARG A 15 -13.87 13.79 -2.08
N ILE A 16 -13.43 13.67 -3.33
CA ILE A 16 -12.03 13.88 -3.72
C ILE A 16 -11.62 15.32 -3.36
N TRP A 17 -12.43 16.32 -3.67
CA TRP A 17 -12.17 17.71 -3.30
C TRP A 17 -12.10 17.92 -1.78
N LYS A 18 -13.02 17.33 -1.02
CA LYS A 18 -13.02 17.37 0.45
C LYS A 18 -11.70 16.86 1.00
N TYR A 19 -11.26 15.66 0.62
CA TYR A 19 -10.04 15.05 1.14
C TYR A 19 -8.77 15.77 0.66
N ARG A 20 -8.80 16.33 -0.55
CA ARG A 20 -7.72 17.21 -1.02
C ARG A 20 -7.60 18.48 -0.15
N ALA A 21 -8.71 19.08 0.24
CA ALA A 21 -8.72 20.25 1.13
C ALA A 21 -8.28 19.91 2.56
N LEU A 22 -8.53 18.68 3.04
CA LEU A 22 -8.11 18.19 4.34
C LEU A 22 -6.64 17.71 4.36
N SER A 23 -6.01 17.57 3.21
CA SER A 23 -4.62 17.12 3.12
C SER A 23 -3.66 18.21 3.60
N THR A 24 -2.76 17.84 4.51
CA THR A 24 -1.80 18.76 5.14
C THR A 24 -0.37 18.59 4.61
N CYS A 25 -0.04 17.45 4.00
CA CYS A 25 1.30 17.24 3.44
C CYS A 25 1.58 18.23 2.31
N ARG A 26 2.67 19.01 2.45
CA ARG A 26 3.11 20.01 1.47
C ARG A 26 4.23 19.52 0.55
N ARG A 27 4.94 18.48 0.95
CA ARG A 27 6.06 17.89 0.20
C ARG A 27 5.59 16.72 -0.65
N VAL A 28 4.64 17.00 -1.54
CA VAL A 28 4.11 16.00 -2.49
C VAL A 28 4.67 16.30 -3.87
N SER A 29 5.31 15.30 -4.50
CA SER A 29 5.77 15.35 -5.88
C SER A 29 5.10 14.26 -6.73
N GLY A 30 4.88 14.56 -8.00
CA GLY A 30 4.15 13.68 -8.90
C GLY A 30 2.63 13.84 -8.81
N LYS A 31 1.91 13.05 -9.58
CA LYS A 31 0.43 13.05 -9.64
C LYS A 31 -0.07 11.67 -9.99
N GLY A 32 -1.08 11.20 -9.25
CA GLY A 32 -1.79 9.97 -9.55
C GLY A 32 -3.16 10.21 -10.20
N ILE A 33 -3.67 9.17 -10.82
CA ILE A 33 -5.05 9.08 -11.32
C ILE A 33 -5.92 8.70 -10.13
N VAL A 34 -6.78 9.61 -9.67
CA VAL A 34 -7.55 9.47 -8.43
C VAL A 34 -8.99 9.10 -8.75
N HIS A 35 -9.37 7.85 -8.48
CA HIS A 35 -10.76 7.36 -8.55
C HIS A 35 -11.44 7.37 -7.18
N GLN A 36 -10.73 7.05 -6.11
CA GLN A 36 -11.18 7.17 -4.72
C GLN A 36 -10.43 8.31 -4.03
N PRO A 37 -11.05 9.04 -3.06
CA PRO A 37 -10.37 10.09 -2.32
C PRO A 37 -9.05 9.65 -1.70
N VAL A 38 -8.05 10.52 -1.73
CA VAL A 38 -6.74 10.31 -1.09
C VAL A 38 -6.50 11.42 -0.09
N LEU A 39 -6.20 11.05 1.15
CA LEU A 39 -5.79 11.96 2.22
C LEU A 39 -4.28 11.91 2.38
N LEU A 40 -3.61 13.02 2.17
CA LEU A 40 -2.15 13.15 2.24
C LEU A 40 -1.77 13.95 3.48
N LEU A 41 -1.16 13.31 4.47
CA LEU A 41 -0.87 13.91 5.77
C LEU A 41 0.63 13.90 6.11
N GLY A 42 0.97 14.73 7.10
CA GLY A 42 2.30 14.78 7.70
C GLY A 42 3.19 15.89 7.16
N THR A 43 4.42 15.91 7.64
CA THR A 43 5.45 16.91 7.33
C THR A 43 6.60 16.35 6.47
N GLY A 44 6.61 15.04 6.27
CA GLY A 44 7.54 14.33 5.41
C GLY A 44 7.25 14.48 3.92
N ALA A 45 7.80 13.59 3.11
CA ALA A 45 7.65 13.63 1.66
C ALA A 45 6.83 12.46 1.13
N ILE A 46 5.98 12.73 0.13
CA ILE A 46 5.23 11.73 -0.63
C ILE A 46 5.58 11.90 -2.10
N VAL A 47 6.20 10.87 -2.68
CA VAL A 47 6.64 10.87 -4.08
C VAL A 47 5.76 9.89 -4.86
N ILE A 48 5.09 10.39 -5.89
CA ILE A 48 4.16 9.60 -6.70
C ILE A 48 4.74 9.52 -8.12
N GLY A 49 4.95 8.30 -8.58
CA GLY A 49 5.43 8.00 -9.92
C GLY A 49 4.42 8.34 -11.02
N ARG A 50 4.78 8.02 -12.25
CA ARG A 50 3.92 8.21 -13.43
C ARG A 50 2.83 7.14 -13.44
N ASP A 51 1.63 7.52 -13.88
CA ASP A 51 0.49 6.63 -14.12
C ASP A 51 0.04 5.80 -12.89
N VAL A 52 0.40 6.25 -11.69
CA VAL A 52 -0.06 5.65 -10.43
C VAL A 52 -1.58 5.82 -10.30
N ARG A 53 -2.29 4.77 -9.93
CA ARG A 53 -3.75 4.77 -9.76
C ARG A 53 -4.15 4.59 -8.31
N PHE A 54 -5.08 5.44 -7.84
CA PHE A 54 -5.66 5.39 -6.51
C PHE A 54 -7.14 5.06 -6.57
N GLY A 55 -7.50 3.88 -6.07
CA GLY A 55 -8.86 3.38 -6.00
C GLY A 55 -9.34 2.66 -7.26
N TRP A 56 -10.28 1.73 -7.04
CA TRP A 56 -10.90 0.93 -8.11
C TRP A 56 -12.42 0.96 -7.99
N PRO A 57 -13.13 1.45 -9.02
CA PRO A 57 -14.55 1.74 -8.95
C PRO A 57 -15.49 0.56 -8.65
N THR A 58 -15.05 -0.68 -8.89
CA THR A 58 -15.84 -1.88 -8.67
C THR A 58 -15.46 -2.64 -7.39
N SER A 59 -14.41 -2.20 -6.70
CA SER A 59 -13.99 -2.79 -5.44
C SER A 59 -14.79 -2.26 -4.24
N PRO A 60 -14.84 -3.01 -3.12
CA PRO A 60 -15.51 -2.59 -1.90
C PRO A 60 -15.07 -1.20 -1.42
N GLU A 61 -15.94 -0.52 -0.67
CA GLU A 61 -15.69 0.77 -0.03
C GLU A 61 -15.39 1.94 -0.98
N PHE A 62 -15.59 1.78 -2.28
CA PHE A 62 -15.33 2.84 -3.25
C PHE A 62 -16.03 4.16 -2.92
N HIS A 63 -17.28 4.09 -2.45
CA HIS A 63 -18.09 5.27 -2.11
C HIS A 63 -17.99 5.70 -0.64
N THR A 64 -17.42 4.89 0.25
CA THR A 64 -17.38 5.12 1.70
C THR A 64 -15.97 5.37 2.22
N GLY A 65 -14.99 4.61 1.74
CA GLY A 65 -13.58 4.69 2.17
C GLY A 65 -12.78 5.80 1.49
N TYR A 66 -11.53 5.91 1.90
CA TYR A 66 -10.50 6.78 1.32
C TYR A 66 -9.12 6.17 1.54
N LEU A 67 -8.17 6.50 0.69
CA LEU A 67 -6.78 6.12 0.90
C LEU A 67 -6.13 7.11 1.86
N HIS A 68 -5.42 6.59 2.87
CA HIS A 68 -4.69 7.38 3.85
C HIS A 68 -3.18 7.19 3.66
N LEU A 69 -2.49 8.22 3.22
CA LEU A 69 -1.05 8.26 3.09
C LEU A 69 -0.50 9.33 4.04
N GLU A 70 0.32 8.90 4.99
CA GLU A 70 0.88 9.81 6.01
C GLU A 70 2.39 9.64 6.15
N ALA A 71 3.14 10.65 5.72
CA ALA A 71 4.55 10.83 6.02
C ALA A 71 4.66 11.74 7.26
N ALA A 72 4.61 11.12 8.45
CA ALA A 72 4.25 11.80 9.69
C ALA A 72 5.27 12.87 10.12
N VAL A 73 6.57 12.58 10.00
CA VAL A 73 7.68 13.45 10.44
C VAL A 73 8.49 13.94 9.23
N PRO A 74 9.32 15.00 9.38
CA PRO A 74 10.07 15.60 8.25
C PRO A 74 10.97 14.63 7.50
N GLU A 75 11.50 13.60 8.17
CA GLU A 75 12.39 12.58 7.62
C GLU A 75 11.64 11.44 6.94
N ALA A 76 10.35 11.29 7.23
CA ALA A 76 9.52 10.23 6.66
C ALA A 76 9.33 10.42 5.17
N VAL A 77 9.42 9.30 4.43
CA VAL A 77 9.23 9.28 2.98
C VAL A 77 8.30 8.14 2.60
N ILE A 78 7.33 8.43 1.75
CA ILE A 78 6.53 7.41 1.05
C ILE A 78 6.81 7.58 -0.44
N GLU A 79 7.40 6.56 -1.06
CA GLU A 79 7.65 6.52 -2.50
C GLU A 79 6.76 5.48 -3.15
N ILE A 80 6.08 5.87 -4.23
CA ILE A 80 5.22 5.01 -5.03
C ILE A 80 5.75 5.05 -6.47
N GLY A 81 6.22 3.90 -6.94
CA GLY A 81 6.81 3.74 -8.28
C GLY A 81 5.79 3.84 -9.40
N ASP A 82 6.30 3.98 -10.61
CA ASP A 82 5.51 4.13 -11.82
C ASP A 82 4.50 2.98 -12.00
N GLU A 83 3.31 3.29 -12.52
CA GLU A 83 2.25 2.33 -12.85
C GLU A 83 1.75 1.49 -11.65
N ALA A 84 2.07 1.86 -10.42
CA ALA A 84 1.52 1.18 -9.25
C ALA A 84 0.01 1.45 -9.12
N GLU A 85 -0.74 0.41 -8.73
CA GLU A 85 -2.18 0.50 -8.46
C GLU A 85 -2.46 0.22 -6.99
N ILE A 86 -3.04 1.18 -6.30
CA ILE A 86 -3.41 1.07 -4.87
C ILE A 86 -4.93 1.12 -4.78
N ASN A 87 -5.53 -0.01 -4.46
CA ASN A 87 -6.98 -0.14 -4.40
C ASN A 87 -7.57 0.55 -3.16
N ASN A 88 -8.86 0.43 -2.96
CA ASN A 88 -9.67 1.21 -2.01
C ASN A 88 -9.22 1.03 -0.56
N ASN A 89 -9.35 2.14 0.21
CA ASN A 89 -9.19 2.12 1.67
C ASN A 89 -7.82 1.66 2.17
N ALA A 90 -6.76 1.87 1.39
CA ALA A 90 -5.41 1.57 1.83
C ALA A 90 -4.95 2.56 2.92
N TYR A 91 -4.20 2.04 3.91
CA TYR A 91 -3.57 2.82 4.98
C TYR A 91 -2.05 2.64 4.94
N ILE A 92 -1.34 3.70 4.57
CA ILE A 92 0.12 3.71 4.41
C ILE A 92 0.67 4.84 5.29
N LYS A 93 1.42 4.48 6.34
CA LYS A 93 1.98 5.46 7.27
C LYS A 93 3.45 5.19 7.56
N SER A 94 4.26 6.23 7.35
CA SER A 94 5.67 6.27 7.70
C SER A 94 5.91 7.25 8.86
N GLU A 95 6.63 6.79 9.89
CA GLU A 95 7.10 7.59 11.01
C GLU A 95 8.63 7.78 11.03
N GLY A 96 9.33 7.33 9.98
CA GLY A 96 10.77 7.52 9.99
C GLY A 96 11.48 6.98 8.75
N PRO A 97 11.90 5.70 8.75
CA PRO A 97 12.87 5.22 7.73
C PRO A 97 12.29 5.08 6.33
N GLY A 98 10.94 5.12 6.20
CA GLY A 98 10.28 5.22 4.91
C GLY A 98 9.64 3.94 4.39
N ILE A 99 8.74 4.15 3.43
CA ILE A 99 8.00 3.10 2.73
C ILE A 99 8.22 3.28 1.24
N HIS A 100 8.73 2.24 0.59
CA HIS A 100 8.91 2.21 -0.86
C HIS A 100 8.02 1.15 -1.49
N ILE A 101 7.17 1.57 -2.42
CA ILE A 101 6.30 0.72 -3.24
C ILE A 101 6.86 0.76 -4.66
N GLY A 102 7.36 -0.37 -5.13
CA GLY A 102 8.00 -0.51 -6.43
C GLY A 102 7.04 -0.27 -7.61
N ALA A 103 7.62 -0.07 -8.78
CA ALA A 103 6.86 0.10 -10.00
C ALA A 103 5.96 -1.12 -10.30
N ARG A 104 4.79 -0.88 -10.92
CA ARG A 104 3.81 -1.91 -11.27
C ARG A 104 3.31 -2.75 -10.07
N ALA A 105 3.54 -2.31 -8.83
CA ALA A 105 2.96 -2.97 -7.66
C ALA A 105 1.43 -2.86 -7.70
N LEU A 106 0.76 -3.98 -7.36
CA LEU A 106 -0.70 -4.06 -7.32
C LEU A 106 -1.15 -4.35 -5.88
N LEU A 107 -1.79 -3.39 -5.24
CA LEU A 107 -2.28 -3.50 -3.85
C LEU A 107 -3.80 -3.61 -3.86
N GLY A 108 -4.31 -4.65 -3.24
CA GLY A 108 -5.73 -4.87 -2.99
C GLY A 108 -6.35 -3.86 -2.03
N SER A 109 -7.65 -3.97 -1.80
CA SER A 109 -8.38 -3.11 -0.86
C SER A 109 -7.94 -3.36 0.59
N ASN A 110 -8.04 -2.34 1.44
CA ASN A 110 -7.76 -2.45 2.88
C ASN A 110 -6.32 -2.88 3.23
N VAL A 111 -5.37 -2.72 2.33
CA VAL A 111 -3.96 -3.00 2.60
C VAL A 111 -3.40 -1.96 3.57
N GLN A 112 -2.62 -2.43 4.55
CA GLN A 112 -1.92 -1.58 5.51
C GLN A 112 -0.41 -1.77 5.40
N ILE A 113 0.35 -0.67 5.31
CA ILE A 113 1.81 -0.68 5.26
C ILE A 113 2.33 0.30 6.32
N LEU A 114 3.12 -0.22 7.27
CA LEU A 114 3.55 0.51 8.45
C LEU A 114 5.04 0.28 8.70
N ASP A 115 5.83 1.35 8.86
CA ASP A 115 7.27 1.27 9.12
C ASP A 115 7.65 1.46 10.60
N SER A 116 6.65 1.51 11.48
CA SER A 116 6.80 1.81 12.91
C SER A 116 5.88 0.93 13.77
N ASP A 117 6.27 0.70 15.04
CA ASP A 117 5.37 0.17 16.07
C ASP A 117 4.48 1.27 16.69
N PHE A 118 4.69 2.54 16.35
CA PHE A 118 4.02 3.74 16.86
C PHE A 118 4.18 3.99 18.36
N HIS A 119 4.50 2.98 19.14
CA HIS A 119 4.74 3.05 20.60
C HIS A 119 5.93 2.16 20.98
N ASP A 120 6.60 2.53 22.07
CA ASP A 120 7.53 1.61 22.71
C ASP A 120 6.75 0.38 23.24
N LEU A 121 7.25 -0.81 22.94
CA LEU A 121 6.57 -2.05 23.33
C LEU A 121 6.69 -2.34 24.83
N HIS A 122 7.70 -1.75 25.53
CA HIS A 122 7.84 -1.91 26.97
C HIS A 122 6.72 -1.20 27.72
N PRO A 123 6.03 -1.83 28.68
CA PRO A 123 4.87 -1.26 29.36
C PRO A 123 5.12 0.13 29.95
N ASP A 124 6.26 0.31 30.64
CA ASP A 124 6.58 1.55 31.35
C ASP A 124 6.95 2.71 30.43
N ARG A 125 7.34 2.42 29.17
CA ARG A 125 7.72 3.43 28.17
C ARG A 125 6.71 3.60 27.05
N ARG A 126 5.60 2.86 27.07
CA ARG A 126 4.63 2.83 25.97
C ARG A 126 4.10 4.20 25.56
N ARG A 127 3.98 5.14 26.47
CA ARG A 127 3.45 6.50 26.21
C ARG A 127 4.50 7.56 25.95
N GLY A 128 5.77 7.30 26.24
CA GLY A 128 6.84 8.32 26.13
C GLY A 128 8.17 7.79 25.60
N GLY A 129 8.27 6.50 25.33
CA GLY A 129 9.45 5.88 24.75
C GLY A 129 9.50 6.04 23.22
N ARG A 130 10.54 5.47 22.64
CA ARG A 130 10.74 5.49 21.18
C ARG A 130 10.25 4.19 20.58
N PRO A 131 9.35 4.24 19.58
CA PRO A 131 8.94 3.05 18.85
C PRO A 131 10.11 2.45 18.05
N ALA A 132 10.09 1.14 17.87
CA ALA A 132 10.99 0.51 16.90
C ALA A 132 10.46 0.81 15.49
N MET A 133 11.37 1.24 14.62
CA MET A 133 11.08 1.60 13.23
C MET A 133 12.06 0.90 12.31
N ALA A 134 11.61 0.49 11.14
CA ALA A 134 12.45 -0.06 10.08
C ALA A 134 11.76 0.09 8.72
N PRO A 135 12.51 0.34 7.63
CA PRO A 135 11.92 0.63 6.33
C PRO A 135 11.10 -0.56 5.81
N VAL A 136 10.08 -0.25 5.03
CA VAL A 136 9.31 -1.25 4.28
C VAL A 136 9.57 -1.06 2.80
N ARG A 137 9.86 -2.15 2.10
CA ARG A 137 10.10 -2.15 0.66
C ARG A 137 9.28 -3.23 -0.03
N LEU A 138 8.46 -2.82 -0.96
CA LEU A 138 7.89 -3.68 -1.97
C LEU A 138 8.70 -3.46 -3.24
N GLU A 139 9.28 -4.53 -3.78
CA GLU A 139 9.99 -4.43 -5.05
C GLU A 139 9.02 -4.35 -6.23
N GLU A 140 9.55 -4.35 -7.43
CA GLU A 140 8.78 -4.20 -8.65
C GLU A 140 7.79 -5.35 -8.85
N ASN A 141 6.59 -5.04 -9.39
CA ASN A 141 5.57 -6.01 -9.78
C ASN A 141 5.07 -6.93 -8.63
N VAL A 142 5.11 -6.45 -7.40
CA VAL A 142 4.58 -7.19 -6.24
C VAL A 142 3.05 -7.08 -6.23
N PHE A 143 2.36 -8.23 -6.08
CA PHE A 143 0.92 -8.25 -5.86
C PHE A 143 0.59 -8.53 -4.40
N VAL A 144 -0.18 -7.65 -3.76
CA VAL A 144 -0.64 -7.76 -2.38
C VAL A 144 -2.15 -7.90 -2.35
N GLY A 145 -2.64 -9.04 -1.85
CA GLY A 145 -4.06 -9.33 -1.71
C GLY A 145 -4.77 -8.44 -0.68
N ASP A 146 -6.09 -8.38 -0.79
CA ASP A 146 -6.96 -7.56 0.06
C ASP A 146 -6.74 -7.80 1.56
N GLY A 147 -6.83 -6.75 2.37
CA GLY A 147 -6.76 -6.82 3.84
C GLY A 147 -5.40 -7.21 4.41
N THR A 148 -4.37 -7.27 3.58
CA THR A 148 -3.00 -7.61 4.01
C THR A 148 -2.39 -6.49 4.85
N LYS A 149 -1.64 -6.87 5.90
CA LYS A 149 -0.83 -5.96 6.72
C LYS A 149 0.65 -6.24 6.50
N ILE A 150 1.42 -5.21 6.19
CA ILE A 150 2.88 -5.28 6.00
C ILE A 150 3.52 -4.42 7.08
N LEU A 151 4.33 -5.07 7.93
CA LEU A 151 4.92 -4.43 9.10
C LEU A 151 6.36 -3.98 8.81
N LYS A 152 6.87 -3.13 9.70
CA LYS A 152 8.21 -2.57 9.64
C LYS A 152 9.30 -3.60 9.38
N GLY A 153 10.33 -3.21 8.65
CA GLY A 153 11.51 -4.02 8.35
C GLY A 153 11.31 -5.12 7.30
N VAL A 154 10.15 -5.11 6.62
CA VAL A 154 9.82 -6.10 5.59
C VAL A 154 10.27 -5.62 4.21
N THR A 155 10.94 -6.50 3.48
CA THR A 155 11.13 -6.41 2.03
C THR A 155 10.35 -7.55 1.37
N ILE A 156 9.49 -7.22 0.40
CA ILE A 156 8.82 -8.20 -0.45
C ILE A 156 9.51 -8.15 -1.81
N GLY A 157 10.14 -9.28 -2.18
CA GLY A 157 10.90 -9.41 -3.41
C GLY A 157 10.01 -9.31 -4.67
N ARG A 158 10.62 -8.88 -5.77
CA ARG A 158 9.94 -8.67 -7.05
C ARG A 158 9.11 -9.87 -7.48
N ASP A 159 8.05 -9.60 -8.23
CA ASP A 159 7.18 -10.61 -8.83
C ASP A 159 6.49 -11.55 -7.82
N SER A 160 6.54 -11.24 -6.52
CA SER A 160 5.91 -12.06 -5.48
C SER A 160 4.45 -11.69 -5.26
N VAL A 161 3.69 -12.66 -4.80
CA VAL A 161 2.26 -12.55 -4.47
C VAL A 161 2.06 -12.78 -2.98
N ILE A 162 1.37 -11.84 -2.32
CA ILE A 162 0.92 -12.00 -0.93
C ILE A 162 -0.58 -12.27 -0.93
N GLY A 163 -0.97 -13.43 -0.40
CA GLY A 163 -2.38 -13.83 -0.29
C GLY A 163 -3.19 -12.88 0.59
N ALA A 164 -4.47 -12.73 0.27
CA ALA A 164 -5.39 -11.86 1.00
C ALA A 164 -5.46 -12.18 2.51
N GLY A 165 -5.64 -11.15 3.35
CA GLY A 165 -5.73 -11.29 4.81
C GLY A 165 -4.42 -11.65 5.51
N SER A 166 -3.30 -11.61 4.83
CA SER A 166 -1.99 -11.97 5.39
C SER A 166 -1.45 -10.89 6.32
N VAL A 167 -0.58 -11.30 7.27
CA VAL A 167 0.22 -10.39 8.10
C VAL A 167 1.69 -10.66 7.85
N VAL A 168 2.34 -9.79 7.10
CA VAL A 168 3.74 -9.95 6.71
C VAL A 168 4.62 -9.32 7.77
N THR A 169 5.34 -10.17 8.52
CA THR A 169 6.22 -9.78 9.64
C THR A 169 7.69 -10.02 9.37
N ARG A 170 8.03 -10.63 8.23
CA ARG A 170 9.37 -10.95 7.77
C ARG A 170 9.45 -10.79 6.26
N SER A 171 10.63 -10.52 5.76
CA SER A 171 10.86 -10.38 4.32
C SER A 171 10.50 -11.65 3.55
N ILE A 172 9.99 -11.47 2.35
CA ILE A 172 9.55 -12.50 1.41
C ILE A 172 10.49 -12.47 0.21
N PRO A 173 11.06 -13.60 -0.22
CA PRO A 173 11.92 -13.63 -1.40
C PRO A 173 11.14 -13.30 -2.69
N ALA A 174 11.87 -13.03 -3.78
CA ALA A 174 11.28 -12.77 -5.08
C ALA A 174 10.65 -14.03 -5.69
N GLY A 175 9.64 -13.86 -6.54
CA GLY A 175 9.07 -14.92 -7.37
C GLY A 175 8.31 -16.00 -6.59
N VAL A 176 7.73 -15.68 -5.44
CA VAL A 176 6.99 -16.64 -4.61
C VAL A 176 5.56 -16.21 -4.32
N ILE A 177 4.74 -17.15 -3.90
CA ILE A 177 3.46 -16.91 -3.25
C ILE A 177 3.63 -17.13 -1.76
N ALA A 178 3.32 -16.10 -0.95
CA ALA A 178 3.30 -16.18 0.50
C ALA A 178 1.92 -15.83 1.05
N ALA A 179 1.50 -16.45 2.14
CA ALA A 179 0.20 -16.20 2.75
C ALA A 179 0.18 -16.54 4.24
N GLY A 180 -0.83 -16.05 4.94
CA GLY A 180 -1.15 -16.40 6.33
C GLY A 180 -0.81 -15.32 7.35
N ASN A 181 -1.04 -15.63 8.62
CA ASN A 181 -0.70 -14.80 9.78
C ASN A 181 0.06 -15.63 10.83
N PRO A 182 1.38 -15.44 10.95
CA PRO A 182 2.24 -14.62 10.09
C PRO A 182 2.41 -15.25 8.69
N ALA A 183 2.61 -14.41 7.67
CA ALA A 183 2.80 -14.87 6.29
C ALA A 183 4.05 -15.76 6.15
N ARG A 184 3.91 -16.82 5.37
CA ARG A 184 4.99 -17.76 5.02
C ARG A 184 4.94 -18.05 3.53
N VAL A 185 6.08 -18.35 2.94
CA VAL A 185 6.14 -18.85 1.56
C VAL A 185 5.33 -20.14 1.47
N VAL A 186 4.40 -20.17 0.55
CA VAL A 186 3.55 -21.33 0.27
C VAL A 186 4.13 -22.15 -0.88
N ARG A 187 4.63 -21.47 -1.91
CA ARG A 187 5.26 -22.07 -3.08
C ARG A 187 5.94 -21.01 -3.96
N ASP A 188 6.77 -21.46 -4.86
CA ASP A 188 7.32 -20.63 -5.92
C ASP A 188 6.22 -20.23 -6.92
N LEU A 189 6.39 -19.06 -7.54
CA LEU A 189 5.57 -18.60 -8.65
C LEU A 189 6.14 -19.25 -9.92
N VAL A 190 5.53 -20.36 -10.33
CA VAL A 190 5.93 -21.09 -11.55
C VAL A 190 5.06 -20.62 -12.70
N ASP A 191 5.62 -20.41 -13.88
CA ASP A 191 4.89 -20.02 -15.08
C ASP A 191 3.83 -21.05 -15.46
N ALA A 192 2.74 -20.60 -16.09
CA ALA A 192 1.65 -21.49 -16.49
C ALA A 192 2.11 -22.55 -17.50
N GLU A 193 3.12 -22.23 -18.30
CA GLU A 193 3.73 -23.15 -19.26
C GLU A 193 4.47 -24.31 -18.59
N ASP A 194 5.21 -24.03 -17.51
CA ASP A 194 5.93 -25.07 -16.75
C ASP A 194 4.97 -26.06 -16.08
N ARG A 195 3.78 -25.61 -15.66
CA ARG A 195 2.75 -26.50 -15.10
C ARG A 195 2.14 -27.42 -16.14
N ALA A 196 1.96 -26.94 -17.37
CA ALA A 196 1.42 -27.74 -18.47
C ALA A 196 2.41 -28.84 -18.91
N VAL A 197 3.71 -28.61 -18.76
CA VAL A 197 4.75 -29.60 -19.05
C VAL A 197 4.84 -30.65 -17.92
N ALA A 198 4.74 -30.24 -16.65
CA ALA A 198 4.80 -31.15 -15.50
C ALA A 198 3.54 -32.04 -15.33
N ALA A 199 2.42 -31.70 -16.00
CA ALA A 199 1.16 -32.44 -15.94
C ALA A 199 0.98 -33.46 -17.09
N ARG A 200 1.98 -33.60 -17.98
CA ARG A 200 2.04 -34.59 -19.08
C ARG A 200 2.98 -35.72 -18.74
#